data_14b7b13d769b995d74e05c6145d3b45d
#
_entry.id   14b7b13d769b995d74e05c6145d3b45d
#
_cell.length_a   1.000
_cell.length_b   1.000
_cell.length_c   1.000
_cell.angle_alpha   90.00
_cell.angle_beta   90.00
_cell.angle_gamma   90.00
#
_symmetry.space_group_name_H-M   'P 1'
#
loop_
_entity.id
_entity.type
_entity.pdbx_description
1 polymer ?
#
loop_
_entity_poly.entity_id
_entity_poly.type
_entity_poly.pdbx_seq_one_letter_code
_entity_poly.pdbx_strand_id
1 'polypeptide(L)'
;MGGRAVLWVALAVLAAGSAACGSGGDKAGGRNVPAAVVEPVGKPITLTLDAVDELWASEYAAAVRRLSGGAIAMDVRYGGDALVDYERVLVERVRRGKADLASVGARAWDRMGVSSFRALVAPLAIDSLELERRVLASPAAARTLDGVRPLGLVALAVLPGPLRRPLGLTRPLRGPDDYAGATLGVRFGRVAQSSIEALGATPAGYRTGSLDGLDGAELDLTTLVRNGYDAPGARLTANVALWARPETIVISRAAFDRLDPRQRAVMVRAGREAIAPVAARVAAEQTAARDVVCNRGTLALVAASPAELADLRAAVQPVYDELATEPAARRLLAEIRRLRQRRVARDVVRCPGATTRASALEGAWEATVTEKRMVANGATAAEVSVYGGHGTLELRDGRFTFRTDRAAVTGTYAVAGEDVRLTMRTCTANPCSPGATTDYTWSEYHDTLTLAPRAGLPTWAVLVSASRTRVG
;
A
#
# COMPACT_ATOMS: atom_id res chain seq x y z
N MET A 1 3.93 -48.22 33.90
CA MET A 1 4.91 -48.07 34.97
C MET A 1 5.88 -46.96 34.58
N GLY A 2 6.06 -45.91 35.40
CA GLY A 2 7.06 -44.88 35.19
C GLY A 2 6.52 -43.44 35.09
N GLY A 3 5.91 -42.95 36.17
CA GLY A 3 5.59 -41.52 36.29
C GLY A 3 6.85 -40.70 36.58
N ARG A 4 6.99 -39.55 35.93
CA ARG A 4 7.97 -38.50 36.29
C ARG A 4 7.22 -37.30 36.86
N ALA A 5 7.38 -37.10 38.17
CA ALA A 5 6.95 -35.91 38.86
C ALA A 5 7.86 -34.73 38.52
N VAL A 6 7.30 -33.58 38.20
CA VAL A 6 8.01 -32.30 38.03
C VAL A 6 7.89 -31.53 39.35
N LEU A 7 9.07 -31.27 39.95
CA LEU A 7 9.24 -30.53 41.20
C LEU A 7 9.17 -29.02 40.90
N TRP A 8 8.30 -28.30 41.61
CA TRP A 8 8.28 -26.83 41.65
C TRP A 8 9.24 -26.36 42.77
N VAL A 9 10.26 -25.56 42.40
CA VAL A 9 11.14 -24.88 43.36
C VAL A 9 10.64 -23.46 43.49
N ALA A 10 10.15 -23.09 44.64
CA ALA A 10 9.83 -21.72 45.02
C ALA A 10 11.11 -21.05 45.58
N LEU A 11 11.57 -19.97 44.94
CA LEU A 11 12.67 -19.15 45.46
C LEU A 11 12.08 -17.98 46.25
N ALA A 12 12.26 -17.98 47.57
CA ALA A 12 12.01 -16.83 48.42
C ALA A 12 13.28 -15.96 48.49
N VAL A 13 13.15 -14.69 48.13
CA VAL A 13 14.25 -13.70 48.31
C VAL A 13 13.96 -12.87 49.56
N LEU A 14 14.83 -13.02 50.54
CA LEU A 14 14.88 -12.19 51.74
C LEU A 14 15.55 -10.85 51.40
N ALA A 15 14.90 -9.75 51.76
CA ALA A 15 15.46 -8.40 51.70
C ALA A 15 16.21 -8.14 53.03
N ALA A 16 17.49 -7.86 52.94
CA ALA A 16 18.32 -7.29 54.05
C ALA A 16 18.54 -5.81 53.73
N GLY A 17 18.10 -4.96 54.66
CA GLY A 17 18.33 -3.52 54.61
C GLY A 17 19.74 -3.16 55.05
N SER A 18 20.31 -2.14 54.45
CA SER A 18 21.43 -1.35 55.00
C SER A 18 21.23 0.12 54.70
N ALA A 19 21.14 0.87 55.79
CA ALA A 19 21.10 2.33 55.78
C ALA A 19 22.52 2.90 55.57
N ALA A 20 22.68 3.86 54.68
CA ALA A 20 23.79 4.79 54.68
C ALA A 20 23.33 6.20 54.22
N CYS A 21 23.64 7.17 55.05
CA CYS A 21 23.40 8.59 54.83
C CYS A 21 24.29 9.20 53.76
N GLY A 22 23.78 10.21 53.01
CA GLY A 22 24.67 11.29 52.55
C GLY A 22 24.29 11.94 51.23
N SER A 23 23.96 13.21 51.34
CA SER A 23 24.16 14.34 50.44
C SER A 23 23.24 14.51 49.19
N GLY A 24 22.68 15.71 49.14
CA GLY A 24 21.68 16.25 48.22
C GLY A 24 22.05 16.25 46.75
N GLY A 25 21.02 16.10 45.95
CA GLY A 25 20.97 16.32 44.53
C GLY A 25 19.50 16.34 44.10
N ASP A 26 19.08 17.48 43.59
CA ASP A 26 17.70 17.73 43.09
C ASP A 26 17.22 16.60 42.14
N LYS A 27 16.29 15.83 42.60
CA LYS A 27 15.54 14.90 41.74
C LYS A 27 14.28 15.60 41.27
N ALA A 28 14.26 15.95 39.99
CA ALA A 28 13.02 16.24 39.28
C ALA A 28 12.07 15.05 39.48
N GLY A 29 11.09 15.21 40.34
CA GLY A 29 10.05 14.24 40.63
C GLY A 29 9.14 14.06 39.39
N GLY A 30 9.36 13.03 38.60
CA GLY A 30 8.38 12.55 37.64
C GLY A 30 7.13 12.15 38.42
N ARG A 31 6.09 13.00 38.41
CA ARG A 31 4.78 12.65 38.93
C ARG A 31 4.26 11.52 38.05
N ASN A 32 4.24 10.30 38.58
CA ASN A 32 3.40 9.23 38.05
C ASN A 32 1.94 9.72 38.18
N VAL A 33 1.41 10.28 37.13
CA VAL A 33 -0.02 10.57 37.04
C VAL A 33 -0.68 9.21 36.90
N PRO A 34 -1.48 8.75 37.89
CA PRO A 34 -2.19 7.48 37.77
C PRO A 34 -3.08 7.57 36.54
N ALA A 35 -3.04 6.53 35.67
CA ALA A 35 -3.95 6.43 34.55
C ALA A 35 -5.37 6.61 35.07
N ALA A 36 -6.08 7.59 34.53
CA ALA A 36 -7.45 7.89 34.94
C ALA A 36 -8.27 6.58 34.83
N VAL A 37 -8.80 6.09 35.94
CA VAL A 37 -9.69 4.94 35.97
C VAL A 37 -10.98 5.37 35.28
N VAL A 38 -11.22 4.83 34.07
CA VAL A 38 -12.46 5.09 33.33
C VAL A 38 -13.56 4.26 34.00
N GLU A 39 -14.58 4.93 34.53
CA GLU A 39 -15.73 4.23 35.12
C GLU A 39 -16.45 3.36 34.07
N PRO A 40 -16.94 2.17 34.46
CA PRO A 40 -17.67 1.28 33.55
C PRO A 40 -18.91 1.95 32.97
N VAL A 41 -19.07 1.86 31.64
CA VAL A 41 -20.17 2.48 30.91
C VAL A 41 -21.32 1.48 30.71
N GLY A 42 -22.38 1.64 31.49
CA GLY A 42 -23.56 0.78 31.42
C GLY A 42 -23.40 -0.59 32.08
N LYS A 43 -24.34 -1.48 31.84
CA LYS A 43 -24.26 -2.87 32.32
C LYS A 43 -23.25 -3.67 31.49
N PRO A 44 -22.47 -4.58 32.12
CA PRO A 44 -21.54 -5.41 31.38
C PRO A 44 -22.23 -6.20 30.28
N ILE A 45 -21.62 -6.20 29.08
CA ILE A 45 -22.10 -6.94 27.90
C ILE A 45 -20.90 -7.54 27.16
N THR A 46 -21.07 -8.76 26.64
CA THR A 46 -20.13 -9.37 25.72
C THR A 46 -20.76 -9.44 24.33
N LEU A 47 -20.03 -8.97 23.31
CA LEU A 47 -20.42 -9.00 21.90
C LEU A 47 -19.47 -9.91 21.14
N THR A 48 -19.99 -10.65 20.16
CA THR A 48 -19.18 -11.50 19.28
C THR A 48 -18.76 -10.72 18.04
N LEU A 49 -17.46 -10.76 17.69
CA LEU A 49 -16.89 -10.13 16.51
C LEU A 49 -16.22 -11.19 15.63
N ASP A 50 -16.81 -11.47 14.47
CA ASP A 50 -16.20 -12.36 13.48
C ASP A 50 -15.23 -11.56 12.59
N ALA A 51 -13.99 -12.08 12.42
CA ALA A 51 -12.94 -11.46 11.64
C ALA A 51 -12.06 -12.49 10.92
N VAL A 52 -11.36 -12.08 9.88
CA VAL A 52 -10.32 -12.87 9.23
C VAL A 52 -8.93 -12.46 9.73
N ASP A 53 -8.66 -11.18 9.72
CA ASP A 53 -7.39 -10.63 10.16
C ASP A 53 -7.49 -10.06 11.59
N GLU A 54 -6.47 -10.34 12.40
CA GLU A 54 -6.43 -9.92 13.80
C GLU A 54 -6.32 -8.40 13.96
N LEU A 55 -5.57 -7.73 13.10
CA LEU A 55 -5.16 -6.34 13.24
C LEU A 55 -6.34 -5.41 13.57
N TRP A 56 -7.35 -5.37 12.69
CA TRP A 56 -8.47 -4.44 12.83
C TRP A 56 -9.41 -4.77 13.97
N ALA A 57 -9.70 -6.08 14.14
CA ALA A 57 -10.60 -6.55 15.18
C ALA A 57 -10.02 -6.34 16.58
N SER A 58 -8.74 -6.63 16.80
CA SER A 58 -8.06 -6.46 18.09
C SER A 58 -7.93 -4.98 18.48
N GLU A 59 -7.54 -4.11 17.56
CA GLU A 59 -7.40 -2.68 17.83
C GLU A 59 -8.76 -2.01 18.11
N TYR A 60 -9.79 -2.39 17.36
CA TYR A 60 -11.14 -1.91 17.64
C TYR A 60 -11.65 -2.39 19.00
N ALA A 61 -11.50 -3.68 19.30
CA ALA A 61 -11.89 -4.27 20.59
C ALA A 61 -11.14 -3.62 21.76
N ALA A 62 -9.85 -3.36 21.63
CA ALA A 62 -9.05 -2.65 22.62
C ALA A 62 -9.56 -1.22 22.86
N ALA A 63 -9.91 -0.48 21.80
CA ALA A 63 -10.50 0.85 21.92
C ALA A 63 -11.85 0.81 22.64
N VAL A 64 -12.73 -0.13 22.31
CA VAL A 64 -14.03 -0.32 22.99
C VAL A 64 -13.84 -0.65 24.46
N ARG A 65 -12.97 -1.60 24.78
CA ARG A 65 -12.69 -1.99 26.18
C ARG A 65 -12.18 -0.80 26.99
N ARG A 66 -11.23 -0.05 26.46
CA ARG A 66 -10.66 1.15 27.11
C ARG A 66 -11.74 2.22 27.37
N LEU A 67 -12.53 2.55 26.34
CA LEU A 67 -13.54 3.60 26.40
C LEU A 67 -14.76 3.22 27.27
N SER A 68 -15.07 1.92 27.38
CA SER A 68 -16.18 1.45 28.22
C SER A 68 -15.78 1.18 29.66
N GLY A 69 -14.51 1.38 30.06
CA GLY A 69 -14.02 0.95 31.37
C GLY A 69 -14.14 -0.57 31.57
N GLY A 70 -14.09 -1.33 30.48
CA GLY A 70 -14.23 -2.81 30.48
C GLY A 70 -15.69 -3.32 30.50
N ALA A 71 -16.70 -2.43 30.52
CA ALA A 71 -18.10 -2.85 30.52
C ALA A 71 -18.55 -3.51 29.19
N ILE A 72 -17.88 -3.21 28.08
CA ILE A 72 -18.12 -3.88 26.80
C ILE A 72 -16.93 -4.77 26.48
N ALA A 73 -17.12 -6.06 26.51
CA ALA A 73 -16.14 -7.07 26.09
C ALA A 73 -16.45 -7.54 24.66
N MET A 74 -15.41 -7.94 23.91
CA MET A 74 -15.55 -8.55 22.60
C MET A 74 -14.94 -9.96 22.60
N ASP A 75 -15.75 -10.95 22.23
CA ASP A 75 -15.34 -12.30 21.89
C ASP A 75 -14.98 -12.30 20.40
N VAL A 76 -13.69 -12.13 20.08
CA VAL A 76 -13.22 -12.08 18.70
C VAL A 76 -12.97 -13.49 18.18
N ARG A 77 -13.61 -13.83 17.05
CA ARG A 77 -13.53 -15.14 16.41
C ARG A 77 -12.88 -14.99 15.04
N TYR A 78 -11.81 -15.74 14.82
CA TYR A 78 -11.08 -15.73 13.57
C TYR A 78 -11.42 -16.93 12.71
N GLY A 79 -11.58 -16.71 11.38
CA GLY A 79 -11.80 -17.80 10.42
C GLY A 79 -12.38 -17.34 9.09
N GLY A 80 -12.42 -18.27 8.14
CA GLY A 80 -13.08 -18.05 6.84
C GLY A 80 -12.18 -17.57 5.70
N ASP A 81 -10.89 -17.34 5.91
CA ASP A 81 -9.93 -16.85 4.92
C ASP A 81 -9.73 -17.79 3.71
N ALA A 82 -10.01 -19.08 3.86
CA ALA A 82 -9.95 -20.06 2.78
C ALA A 82 -11.09 -19.91 1.75
N LEU A 83 -12.17 -19.16 2.08
CA LEU A 83 -13.30 -18.97 1.21
C LEU A 83 -13.07 -17.79 0.25
N VAL A 84 -13.38 -17.97 -1.03
CA VAL A 84 -13.27 -16.90 -2.04
C VAL A 84 -14.15 -15.68 -1.72
N ASP A 85 -15.28 -15.90 -1.03
CA ASP A 85 -16.29 -14.88 -0.70
C ASP A 85 -16.58 -14.81 0.80
N TYR A 86 -15.53 -14.90 1.61
CA TYR A 86 -15.63 -14.97 3.06
C TYR A 86 -16.32 -13.74 3.67
N GLU A 87 -16.09 -12.55 3.11
CA GLU A 87 -16.71 -11.33 3.64
C GLU A 87 -18.24 -11.38 3.57
N ARG A 88 -18.80 -11.92 2.48
CA ARG A 88 -20.25 -12.11 2.38
C ARG A 88 -20.74 -13.10 3.44
N VAL A 89 -20.00 -14.16 3.70
CA VAL A 89 -20.34 -15.13 4.75
C VAL A 89 -20.35 -14.45 6.13
N LEU A 90 -19.33 -13.63 6.45
CA LEU A 90 -19.30 -12.90 7.72
C LEU A 90 -20.51 -11.96 7.86
N VAL A 91 -20.83 -11.19 6.82
CA VAL A 91 -22.00 -10.29 6.82
C VAL A 91 -23.30 -11.07 7.02
N GLU A 92 -23.49 -12.20 6.34
CA GLU A 92 -24.68 -13.05 6.52
C GLU A 92 -24.78 -13.62 7.93
N ARG A 93 -23.66 -14.00 8.56
CA ARG A 93 -23.65 -14.45 9.96
C ARG A 93 -24.13 -13.35 10.91
N VAL A 94 -23.66 -12.10 10.69
CA VAL A 94 -24.12 -10.94 11.48
C VAL A 94 -25.61 -10.66 11.26
N ARG A 95 -26.07 -10.68 10.02
CA ARG A 95 -27.50 -10.47 9.68
C ARG A 95 -28.43 -11.52 10.28
N ARG A 96 -27.94 -12.77 10.41
CA ARG A 96 -28.69 -13.88 11.01
C ARG A 96 -28.50 -13.98 12.53
N GLY A 97 -27.81 -13.04 13.17
CA GLY A 97 -27.56 -13.03 14.61
C GLY A 97 -26.63 -14.17 15.10
N LYS A 98 -25.80 -14.74 14.22
CA LYS A 98 -24.77 -15.75 14.56
C LYS A 98 -23.49 -15.10 15.06
N ALA A 99 -23.30 -13.82 14.79
CA ALA A 99 -22.34 -12.92 15.38
C ALA A 99 -23.01 -11.55 15.56
N ASP A 100 -22.51 -10.73 16.48
CA ASP A 100 -23.01 -9.36 16.66
C ASP A 100 -22.33 -8.42 15.68
N LEU A 101 -21.03 -8.58 15.46
CA LEU A 101 -20.18 -7.75 14.61
C LEU A 101 -19.42 -8.58 13.58
N ALA A 102 -18.95 -7.89 12.53
CA ALA A 102 -17.94 -8.41 11.61
C ALA A 102 -16.93 -7.33 11.19
N SER A 103 -15.70 -7.78 10.90
CA SER A 103 -14.69 -7.02 10.16
C SER A 103 -14.77 -7.41 8.69
N VAL A 104 -14.93 -6.41 7.78
CA VAL A 104 -15.24 -6.61 6.36
C VAL A 104 -14.45 -5.63 5.51
N GLY A 105 -13.69 -6.11 4.54
CA GLY A 105 -12.97 -5.26 3.60
C GLY A 105 -13.88 -4.28 2.84
N ALA A 106 -13.51 -3.00 2.79
CA ALA A 106 -14.34 -1.96 2.16
C ALA A 106 -14.70 -2.27 0.70
N ARG A 107 -13.82 -2.97 -0.03
CA ARG A 107 -14.05 -3.42 -1.42
C ARG A 107 -15.19 -4.43 -1.57
N ALA A 108 -15.42 -5.25 -0.53
CA ALA A 108 -16.37 -6.36 -0.61
C ALA A 108 -17.84 -5.88 -0.64
N TRP A 109 -18.11 -4.69 -0.15
CA TRP A 109 -19.45 -4.12 -0.09
C TRP A 109 -20.11 -3.96 -1.45
N ASP A 110 -19.34 -3.71 -2.52
CA ASP A 110 -19.84 -3.65 -3.88
C ASP A 110 -20.65 -4.89 -4.28
N ARG A 111 -20.17 -6.06 -3.90
CA ARG A 111 -20.82 -7.34 -4.21
C ARG A 111 -22.12 -7.57 -3.42
N MET A 112 -22.31 -6.77 -2.38
CA MET A 112 -23.51 -6.77 -1.55
C MET A 112 -24.44 -5.59 -1.86
N GLY A 113 -24.20 -4.89 -2.99
CA GLY A 113 -25.03 -3.78 -3.45
C GLY A 113 -24.78 -2.45 -2.74
N VAL A 114 -23.70 -2.33 -1.97
CA VAL A 114 -23.35 -1.09 -1.26
C VAL A 114 -22.20 -0.38 -1.97
N SER A 115 -22.50 0.76 -2.60
CA SER A 115 -21.54 1.53 -3.40
C SER A 115 -20.78 2.62 -2.61
N SER A 116 -21.21 2.93 -1.40
CA SER A 116 -20.71 4.10 -0.63
C SER A 116 -19.20 4.06 -0.34
N PHE A 117 -18.57 2.88 -0.34
CA PHE A 117 -17.15 2.70 -0.05
C PHE A 117 -16.26 2.71 -1.30
N ARG A 118 -16.84 2.71 -2.52
CA ARG A 118 -16.11 2.58 -3.80
C ARG A 118 -14.96 3.56 -3.95
N ALA A 119 -15.17 4.83 -3.59
CA ALA A 119 -14.15 5.87 -3.73
C ALA A 119 -12.93 5.66 -2.82
N LEU A 120 -13.05 4.87 -1.73
CA LEU A 120 -11.91 4.53 -0.87
C LEU A 120 -10.91 3.57 -1.53
N VAL A 121 -11.38 2.81 -2.51
CA VAL A 121 -10.58 1.84 -3.27
C VAL A 121 -10.41 2.28 -4.74
N ALA A 122 -10.62 3.57 -5.04
CA ALA A 122 -10.40 4.13 -6.36
C ALA A 122 -8.93 3.97 -6.78
N PRO A 123 -8.66 3.54 -8.04
CA PRO A 123 -7.30 3.24 -8.48
C PRO A 123 -6.38 4.46 -8.41
N LEU A 124 -5.18 4.30 -7.87
CA LEU A 124 -4.14 5.33 -7.73
C LEU A 124 -4.58 6.59 -6.95
N ALA A 125 -5.75 6.53 -6.26
CA ALA A 125 -6.28 7.66 -5.50
C ALA A 125 -5.55 7.85 -4.17
N ILE A 126 -5.32 6.79 -3.42
CA ILE A 126 -4.64 6.79 -2.13
C ILE A 126 -3.30 6.08 -2.31
N ASP A 127 -2.21 6.83 -2.30
CA ASP A 127 -0.85 6.35 -2.60
C ASP A 127 0.12 6.47 -1.41
N SER A 128 -0.43 6.71 -0.21
CA SER A 128 0.34 6.61 1.04
C SER A 128 -0.58 6.28 2.23
N LEU A 129 -0.01 5.61 3.23
CA LEU A 129 -0.71 5.28 4.48
C LEU A 129 -1.12 6.56 5.23
N GLU A 130 -0.32 7.61 5.16
CA GLU A 130 -0.66 8.90 5.77
C GLU A 130 -1.84 9.58 5.07
N LEU A 131 -1.91 9.53 3.73
CA LEU A 131 -3.06 10.03 3.00
C LEU A 131 -4.32 9.23 3.36
N GLU A 132 -4.23 7.89 3.42
CA GLU A 132 -5.33 7.03 3.83
C GLU A 132 -5.84 7.42 5.22
N ARG A 133 -4.96 7.53 6.20
CA ARG A 133 -5.29 7.93 7.57
C ARG A 133 -6.04 9.28 7.60
N ARG A 134 -5.57 10.27 6.85
CA ARG A 134 -6.23 11.60 6.75
C ARG A 134 -7.60 11.51 6.09
N VAL A 135 -7.72 10.71 5.05
CA VAL A 135 -9.00 10.50 4.35
C VAL A 135 -10.01 9.85 5.29
N LEU A 136 -9.63 8.79 5.99
CA LEU A 136 -10.53 8.05 6.88
C LEU A 136 -10.93 8.85 8.12
N ALA A 137 -10.09 9.78 8.58
CA ALA A 137 -10.44 10.72 9.65
C ALA A 137 -11.36 11.86 9.16
N SER A 138 -11.66 11.98 7.86
CA SER A 138 -12.45 13.07 7.32
C SER A 138 -13.96 12.87 7.50
N PRO A 139 -14.76 13.95 7.57
CA PRO A 139 -16.21 13.85 7.57
C PRO A 139 -16.79 13.21 6.29
N ALA A 140 -16.06 13.29 5.16
CA ALA A 140 -16.49 12.67 3.90
C ALA A 140 -16.45 11.14 3.98
N ALA A 141 -15.39 10.56 4.58
CA ALA A 141 -15.31 9.13 4.83
C ALA A 141 -16.34 8.67 5.86
N ALA A 142 -16.58 9.44 6.92
CA ALA A 142 -17.61 9.08 7.91
C ALA A 142 -19.01 8.91 7.30
N ARG A 143 -19.35 9.65 6.23
CA ARG A 143 -20.65 9.52 5.56
C ARG A 143 -20.78 8.20 4.77
N THR A 144 -19.68 7.54 4.41
CA THR A 144 -19.74 6.24 3.70
C THR A 144 -20.36 5.15 4.57
N LEU A 145 -20.25 5.29 5.90
CA LEU A 145 -20.77 4.34 6.88
C LEU A 145 -22.30 4.15 6.78
N ASP A 146 -23.02 5.15 6.31
CA ASP A 146 -24.48 5.08 6.20
C ASP A 146 -24.95 4.09 5.12
N GLY A 147 -24.10 3.75 4.16
CA GLY A 147 -24.44 2.89 3.03
C GLY A 147 -24.84 1.46 3.38
N VAL A 148 -24.45 0.96 4.56
CA VAL A 148 -24.81 -0.41 4.98
C VAL A 148 -26.18 -0.51 5.65
N ARG A 149 -26.85 0.62 5.94
CA ARG A 149 -28.13 0.65 6.66
C ARG A 149 -29.24 -0.17 5.98
N PRO A 150 -29.36 -0.16 4.64
CA PRO A 150 -30.37 -0.98 3.96
C PRO A 150 -30.22 -2.49 4.19
N LEU A 151 -29.03 -2.95 4.57
CA LEU A 151 -28.76 -4.35 4.90
C LEU A 151 -29.11 -4.71 6.35
N GLY A 152 -29.68 -3.80 7.14
CA GLY A 152 -29.96 -4.02 8.56
C GLY A 152 -28.70 -3.95 9.45
N LEU A 153 -27.69 -3.23 8.99
CA LEU A 153 -26.40 -3.07 9.66
C LEU A 153 -26.17 -1.61 10.10
N VAL A 154 -25.26 -1.45 11.05
CA VAL A 154 -24.65 -0.17 11.43
C VAL A 154 -23.16 -0.31 11.24
N ALA A 155 -22.55 0.52 10.38
CA ALA A 155 -21.09 0.59 10.31
C ALA A 155 -20.57 1.52 11.41
N LEU A 156 -19.61 1.03 12.17
CA LEU A 156 -19.02 1.69 13.33
C LEU A 156 -17.70 2.37 13.00
N ALA A 157 -16.96 1.82 12.02
CA ALA A 157 -15.66 2.33 11.59
C ALA A 157 -15.36 1.98 10.13
N VAL A 158 -14.52 2.82 9.50
CA VAL A 158 -13.62 2.41 8.41
C VAL A 158 -12.21 2.65 8.93
N LEU A 159 -11.40 1.59 8.97
CA LEU A 159 -10.06 1.57 9.53
C LEU A 159 -9.01 1.46 8.42
N PRO A 160 -7.82 2.08 8.58
CA PRO A 160 -6.77 2.01 7.58
C PRO A 160 -6.28 0.59 7.30
N GLY A 161 -5.83 0.36 6.09
CA GLY A 161 -5.24 -0.90 5.68
C GLY A 161 -3.97 -0.71 4.85
N PRO A 162 -3.29 -1.79 4.48
CA PRO A 162 -2.09 -1.70 3.66
C PRO A 162 -2.41 -1.28 2.22
N LEU A 163 -1.41 -0.72 1.55
CA LEU A 163 -1.51 -0.37 0.14
C LEU A 163 -1.26 -1.60 -0.73
N ARG A 164 -2.16 -1.85 -1.67
CA ARG A 164 -2.06 -2.93 -2.66
C ARG A 164 -1.19 -2.46 -3.83
N ARG A 165 -0.20 -3.27 -4.18
CA ARG A 165 0.79 -2.96 -5.21
C ARG A 165 0.79 -4.02 -6.30
N PRO A 166 1.20 -3.67 -7.54
CA PRO A 166 1.35 -4.66 -8.60
C PRO A 166 2.53 -5.59 -8.31
N LEU A 167 2.29 -6.89 -8.26
CA LEU A 167 3.30 -7.95 -8.30
C LEU A 167 3.21 -8.63 -9.66
N GLY A 168 4.24 -8.52 -10.48
CA GLY A 168 4.40 -9.30 -11.72
C GLY A 168 5.17 -10.59 -11.43
N LEU A 169 4.66 -11.71 -11.90
CA LEU A 169 5.28 -13.02 -11.75
C LEU A 169 6.16 -13.38 -12.96
N THR A 170 5.75 -12.98 -14.16
CA THR A 170 6.45 -13.25 -15.42
C THR A 170 7.19 -12.04 -15.95
N ARG A 171 6.66 -10.83 -15.71
CA ARG A 171 7.20 -9.55 -16.17
C ARG A 171 6.90 -8.44 -15.17
N PRO A 172 7.62 -7.31 -15.16
CA PRO A 172 7.25 -6.17 -14.31
C PRO A 172 5.90 -5.58 -14.75
N LEU A 173 5.16 -4.94 -13.84
CA LEU A 173 3.89 -4.26 -14.09
C LEU A 173 4.04 -2.76 -13.78
N ARG A 174 4.64 -1.99 -14.67
CA ARG A 174 5.00 -0.57 -14.45
C ARG A 174 4.07 0.41 -15.15
N GLY A 175 3.70 0.10 -16.40
CA GLY A 175 2.83 0.91 -17.24
C GLY A 175 1.76 0.05 -17.93
N PRO A 176 0.72 0.65 -18.58
CA PRO A 176 -0.37 -0.09 -19.20
C PRO A 176 0.08 -1.17 -20.21
N ASP A 177 1.18 -0.93 -20.92
CA ASP A 177 1.73 -1.90 -21.88
C ASP A 177 2.18 -3.21 -21.18
N ASP A 178 2.62 -3.12 -19.92
CA ASP A 178 2.99 -4.30 -19.12
C ASP A 178 1.75 -5.10 -18.67
N TYR A 179 0.58 -4.46 -18.58
CA TYR A 179 -0.69 -5.09 -18.21
C TYR A 179 -1.41 -5.72 -19.40
N ALA A 180 -1.16 -5.24 -20.63
CA ALA A 180 -1.87 -5.68 -21.81
C ALA A 180 -1.81 -7.21 -21.98
N GLY A 181 -3.01 -7.85 -22.00
CA GLY A 181 -3.18 -9.28 -22.17
C GLY A 181 -2.76 -10.15 -20.96
N ALA A 182 -2.34 -9.55 -19.84
CA ALA A 182 -2.00 -10.29 -18.63
C ALA A 182 -3.26 -10.76 -17.88
N THR A 183 -3.17 -11.89 -17.17
CA THR A 183 -4.18 -12.34 -16.22
C THR A 183 -3.71 -11.98 -14.81
N LEU A 184 -4.44 -11.08 -14.13
CA LEU A 184 -4.03 -10.58 -12.83
C LEU A 184 -4.96 -11.03 -11.71
N GLY A 185 -4.36 -11.56 -10.67
CA GLY A 185 -5.03 -11.93 -9.44
C GLY A 185 -5.53 -10.71 -8.68
N VAL A 186 -6.85 -10.65 -8.45
CA VAL A 186 -7.49 -9.59 -7.68
C VAL A 186 -8.41 -10.16 -6.63
N ARG A 187 -8.49 -9.50 -5.49
CA ARG A 187 -9.59 -9.72 -4.55
C ARG A 187 -10.84 -9.05 -5.10
N PHE A 188 -11.90 -9.82 -5.25
CA PHE A 188 -13.10 -9.36 -5.92
C PHE A 188 -13.73 -8.11 -5.29
N GLY A 189 -14.02 -7.14 -6.14
CA GLY A 189 -14.72 -5.89 -5.93
C GLY A 189 -14.82 -5.19 -7.28
N ARG A 190 -15.96 -4.58 -7.59
CA ARG A 190 -16.22 -3.99 -8.92
C ARG A 190 -15.13 -3.00 -9.32
N VAL A 191 -14.78 -2.07 -8.42
CA VAL A 191 -13.76 -1.05 -8.73
C VAL A 191 -12.41 -1.68 -9.03
N ALA A 192 -11.99 -2.71 -8.26
CA ALA A 192 -10.72 -3.39 -8.50
C ALA A 192 -10.72 -4.11 -9.86
N GLN A 193 -11.82 -4.82 -10.20
CA GLN A 193 -11.94 -5.51 -11.48
C GLN A 193 -11.92 -4.53 -12.64
N SER A 194 -12.79 -3.50 -12.63
CA SER A 194 -12.81 -2.46 -13.68
C SER A 194 -11.48 -1.72 -13.82
N SER A 195 -10.74 -1.57 -12.72
CA SER A 195 -9.40 -0.94 -12.77
C SER A 195 -8.39 -1.81 -13.51
N ILE A 196 -8.38 -3.12 -13.26
CA ILE A 196 -7.49 -4.06 -13.95
C ILE A 196 -7.87 -4.17 -15.43
N GLU A 197 -9.17 -4.21 -15.75
CA GLU A 197 -9.67 -4.19 -17.14
C GLU A 197 -9.27 -2.90 -17.87
N ALA A 198 -9.41 -1.75 -17.22
CA ALA A 198 -9.00 -0.47 -17.77
C ALA A 198 -7.48 -0.37 -18.03
N LEU A 199 -6.67 -1.11 -17.28
CA LEU A 199 -5.24 -1.24 -17.53
C LEU A 199 -4.89 -2.21 -18.68
N GLY A 200 -5.90 -2.92 -19.24
CA GLY A 200 -5.72 -3.86 -20.35
C GLY A 200 -5.47 -5.31 -19.93
N ALA A 201 -5.63 -5.64 -18.65
CA ALA A 201 -5.47 -6.99 -18.13
C ALA A 201 -6.82 -7.65 -17.82
N THR A 202 -6.82 -8.98 -17.71
CA THR A 202 -7.98 -9.77 -17.30
C THR A 202 -7.94 -10.01 -15.80
N PRO A 203 -8.92 -9.52 -15.02
CA PRO A 203 -8.98 -9.78 -13.58
C PRO A 203 -9.41 -11.24 -13.31
N ALA A 204 -8.67 -11.92 -12.44
CA ALA A 204 -8.96 -13.28 -12.00
C ALA A 204 -8.98 -13.38 -10.48
N GLY A 205 -9.94 -14.13 -9.93
CA GLY A 205 -9.93 -14.44 -8.51
C GLY A 205 -8.85 -15.48 -8.18
N TYR A 206 -8.23 -15.37 -7.03
CA TYR A 206 -7.25 -16.34 -6.56
C TYR A 206 -7.52 -16.79 -5.13
N ARG A 207 -7.07 -18.01 -4.81
CA ARG A 207 -7.10 -18.54 -3.45
C ARG A 207 -5.87 -18.08 -2.67
N THR A 208 -6.03 -17.84 -1.38
CA THR A 208 -4.90 -17.60 -0.49
C THR A 208 -3.93 -18.80 -0.56
N GLY A 209 -2.65 -18.52 -0.74
CA GLY A 209 -1.60 -19.53 -0.84
C GLY A 209 -1.23 -19.96 -2.25
N SER A 210 -1.97 -19.59 -3.32
CA SER A 210 -1.60 -19.89 -4.71
C SER A 210 -1.89 -18.73 -5.66
N LEU A 211 -0.92 -18.45 -6.52
CA LEU A 211 -1.02 -17.54 -7.68
C LEU A 211 -0.83 -18.29 -9.01
N ASP A 212 -1.03 -19.61 -9.00
CA ASP A 212 -0.83 -20.46 -10.18
C ASP A 212 -1.72 -20.03 -11.33
N GLY A 213 -1.16 -19.99 -12.52
CA GLY A 213 -1.84 -19.60 -13.75
C GLY A 213 -2.08 -18.10 -13.90
N LEU A 214 -1.50 -17.27 -13.04
CA LEU A 214 -1.56 -15.81 -13.13
C LEU A 214 -0.23 -15.23 -13.64
N ASP A 215 -0.29 -14.12 -14.36
CA ASP A 215 0.88 -13.33 -14.75
C ASP A 215 1.33 -12.37 -13.65
N GLY A 216 0.44 -12.09 -12.71
CA GLY A 216 0.68 -11.21 -11.58
C GLY A 216 -0.51 -11.10 -10.65
N ALA A 217 -0.39 -10.29 -9.60
CA ALA A 217 -1.47 -10.04 -8.65
C ALA A 217 -1.33 -8.66 -7.99
N GLU A 218 -2.44 -8.16 -7.40
CA GLU A 218 -2.40 -7.02 -6.52
C GLU A 218 -2.20 -7.49 -5.07
N LEU A 219 -1.11 -7.07 -4.42
CA LEU A 219 -0.74 -7.54 -3.10
C LEU A 219 -0.18 -6.41 -2.22
N ASP A 220 -0.39 -6.51 -0.92
CA ASP A 220 0.38 -5.78 0.08
C ASP A 220 1.58 -6.61 0.56
N LEU A 221 2.58 -5.96 1.15
CA LEU A 221 3.82 -6.62 1.57
C LEU A 221 3.59 -7.71 2.62
N THR A 222 2.68 -7.49 3.58
CA THR A 222 2.37 -8.48 4.62
C THR A 222 1.76 -9.74 4.01
N THR A 223 0.79 -9.58 3.10
CA THR A 223 0.17 -10.68 2.37
C THR A 223 1.19 -11.41 1.51
N LEU A 224 2.08 -10.67 0.84
CA LEU A 224 3.15 -11.21 0.00
C LEU A 224 4.09 -12.10 0.81
N VAL A 225 4.61 -11.62 1.93
CA VAL A 225 5.55 -12.38 2.78
C VAL A 225 4.87 -13.57 3.45
N ARG A 226 3.66 -13.37 4.02
CA ARG A 226 2.92 -14.42 4.72
C ARG A 226 2.60 -15.63 3.85
N ASN A 227 2.36 -15.40 2.55
CA ASN A 227 2.01 -16.48 1.62
C ASN A 227 3.20 -16.94 0.75
N GLY A 228 4.41 -16.41 0.95
CA GLY A 228 5.59 -16.81 0.19
C GLY A 228 5.54 -16.42 -1.29
N TYR A 229 4.86 -15.32 -1.63
CA TYR A 229 4.76 -14.85 -3.03
C TYR A 229 6.00 -14.07 -3.50
N ASP A 230 7.01 -13.95 -2.66
CA ASP A 230 8.32 -13.36 -2.95
C ASP A 230 9.27 -14.37 -3.64
N ALA A 231 8.75 -15.18 -4.56
CA ALA A 231 9.51 -16.17 -5.29
C ALA A 231 10.56 -15.53 -6.23
N PRO A 232 11.67 -16.23 -6.51
CA PRO A 232 12.66 -15.78 -7.49
C PRO A 232 12.02 -15.45 -8.84
N GLY A 233 12.39 -14.29 -9.40
CA GLY A 233 11.83 -13.79 -10.66
C GLY A 233 10.57 -12.95 -10.54
N ALA A 234 9.89 -12.94 -9.40
CA ALA A 234 8.79 -12.02 -9.16
C ALA A 234 9.29 -10.56 -9.03
N ARG A 235 8.45 -9.61 -9.44
CA ARG A 235 8.78 -8.17 -9.48
C ARG A 235 7.66 -7.35 -8.88
N LEU A 236 7.94 -6.63 -7.78
CA LEU A 236 7.01 -5.71 -7.15
C LEU A 236 7.24 -4.29 -7.68
N THR A 237 6.20 -3.63 -8.19
CA THR A 237 6.31 -2.22 -8.57
C THR A 237 6.21 -1.32 -7.34
N ALA A 238 7.37 -0.92 -6.84
CA ALA A 238 7.58 -0.33 -5.53
C ALA A 238 6.91 1.04 -5.31
N ASN A 239 6.78 1.85 -6.37
CA ASN A 239 6.25 3.21 -6.31
C ASN A 239 4.81 3.35 -6.86
N VAL A 240 4.14 2.23 -7.13
CA VAL A 240 2.72 2.19 -7.53
C VAL A 240 1.90 1.60 -6.38
N ALA A 241 0.97 2.38 -5.86
CA ALA A 241 -0.13 1.89 -5.03
C ALA A 241 -1.38 1.85 -5.92
N LEU A 242 -1.89 0.67 -6.23
CA LEU A 242 -3.11 0.51 -7.01
C LEU A 242 -4.30 1.07 -6.22
N TRP A 243 -4.44 0.66 -4.96
CA TRP A 243 -5.45 1.15 -4.03
C TRP A 243 -5.06 0.82 -2.58
N ALA A 244 -5.71 1.50 -1.64
CA ALA A 244 -5.68 1.13 -0.23
C ALA A 244 -6.63 -0.05 0.03
N ARG A 245 -6.41 -0.78 1.11
CA ARG A 245 -7.27 -1.88 1.58
C ARG A 245 -7.90 -1.54 2.94
N PRO A 246 -8.77 -0.52 3.01
CA PRO A 246 -9.44 -0.19 4.27
C PRO A 246 -10.41 -1.29 4.68
N GLU A 247 -10.59 -1.41 5.99
CA GLU A 247 -11.46 -2.41 6.61
C GLU A 247 -12.60 -1.73 7.34
N THR A 248 -13.80 -2.31 7.30
CA THR A 248 -14.98 -1.79 8.00
C THR A 248 -15.34 -2.67 9.19
N ILE A 249 -15.73 -2.06 10.30
CA ILE A 249 -16.35 -2.75 11.42
C ILE A 249 -17.85 -2.47 11.39
N VAL A 250 -18.64 -3.53 11.29
CA VAL A 250 -20.11 -3.44 11.25
C VAL A 250 -20.74 -4.25 12.38
N ILE A 251 -21.91 -3.79 12.84
CA ILE A 251 -22.73 -4.47 13.85
C ILE A 251 -24.16 -4.65 13.30
N SER A 252 -24.84 -5.74 13.63
CA SER A 252 -26.25 -5.86 13.32
C SER A 252 -27.07 -4.77 13.98
N ARG A 253 -28.11 -4.27 13.31
CA ARG A 253 -29.03 -3.29 13.89
C ARG A 253 -29.60 -3.80 15.22
N ALA A 254 -30.02 -5.09 15.27
CA ALA A 254 -30.56 -5.70 16.46
C ALA A 254 -29.55 -5.71 17.65
N ALA A 255 -28.27 -6.05 17.39
CA ALA A 255 -27.24 -6.00 18.43
C ALA A 255 -26.97 -4.56 18.88
N PHE A 256 -26.91 -3.59 17.95
CA PHE A 256 -26.70 -2.20 18.28
C PHE A 256 -27.85 -1.63 19.13
N ASP A 257 -29.09 -2.02 18.84
CA ASP A 257 -30.26 -1.54 19.54
C ASP A 257 -30.40 -2.13 20.96
N ARG A 258 -29.74 -3.27 21.27
CA ARG A 258 -29.62 -3.79 22.64
C ARG A 258 -28.69 -2.97 23.53
N LEU A 259 -27.81 -2.17 22.98
CA LEU A 259 -26.89 -1.30 23.72
C LEU A 259 -27.64 -0.08 24.26
N ASP A 260 -27.29 0.37 25.45
CA ASP A 260 -27.77 1.65 25.94
C ASP A 260 -27.13 2.83 25.17
N PRO A 261 -27.66 4.05 25.30
CA PRO A 261 -27.17 5.22 24.55
C PRO A 261 -25.67 5.54 24.80
N ARG A 262 -25.16 5.29 26.01
CA ARG A 262 -23.75 5.53 26.35
C ARG A 262 -22.87 4.45 25.71
N GLN A 263 -23.29 3.20 25.75
CA GLN A 263 -22.60 2.09 25.10
C GLN A 263 -22.55 2.28 23.57
N ARG A 264 -23.65 2.70 22.93
CA ARG A 264 -23.68 3.07 21.50
C ARG A 264 -22.67 4.16 21.16
N ALA A 265 -22.61 5.20 22.00
CA ALA A 265 -21.66 6.30 21.83
C ALA A 265 -20.20 5.81 21.94
N VAL A 266 -19.92 4.88 22.88
CA VAL A 266 -18.61 4.24 23.02
C VAL A 266 -18.24 3.47 21.75
N MET A 267 -19.14 2.63 21.21
CA MET A 267 -18.90 1.86 19.99
C MET A 267 -18.53 2.73 18.79
N VAL A 268 -19.27 3.81 18.58
CA VAL A 268 -19.01 4.78 17.49
C VAL A 268 -17.72 5.56 17.72
N ARG A 269 -17.45 5.98 18.96
CA ARG A 269 -16.23 6.70 19.34
C ARG A 269 -15.00 5.82 19.17
N ALA A 270 -15.08 4.55 19.56
CA ALA A 270 -14.01 3.56 19.41
C ALA A 270 -13.55 3.43 17.95
N GLY A 271 -14.49 3.46 16.99
CA GLY A 271 -14.16 3.44 15.57
C GLY A 271 -13.30 4.61 15.12
N ARG A 272 -13.56 5.81 15.61
CA ARG A 272 -12.74 6.99 15.31
C ARG A 272 -11.37 6.96 15.98
N GLU A 273 -11.35 6.54 17.25
CA GLU A 273 -10.11 6.47 18.04
C GLU A 273 -9.19 5.33 17.60
N ALA A 274 -9.72 4.28 16.97
CA ALA A 274 -8.93 3.16 16.42
C ALA A 274 -8.17 3.53 15.13
N ILE A 275 -8.53 4.61 14.40
CA ILE A 275 -7.88 4.96 13.12
C ILE A 275 -6.37 5.16 13.30
N ALA A 276 -5.93 5.93 14.29
CA ALA A 276 -4.51 6.24 14.46
C ALA A 276 -3.68 5.03 14.92
N PRO A 277 -4.06 4.24 15.94
CA PRO A 277 -3.32 3.04 16.32
C PRO A 277 -3.31 1.98 15.21
N VAL A 278 -4.43 1.77 14.49
CA VAL A 278 -4.46 0.86 13.33
C VAL A 278 -3.49 1.34 12.24
N ALA A 279 -3.47 2.64 11.89
CA ALA A 279 -2.54 3.17 10.91
C ALA A 279 -1.07 2.94 11.31
N ALA A 280 -0.75 3.15 12.59
CA ALA A 280 0.60 2.91 13.12
C ALA A 280 0.98 1.42 13.04
N ARG A 281 0.06 0.52 13.38
CA ARG A 281 0.29 -0.92 13.31
C ARG A 281 0.44 -1.40 11.85
N VAL A 282 -0.41 -0.93 10.93
CA VAL A 282 -0.27 -1.19 9.49
C VAL A 282 1.11 -0.76 9.00
N ALA A 283 1.55 0.46 9.34
CA ALA A 283 2.86 0.96 8.93
C ALA A 283 4.01 0.10 9.48
N ALA A 284 3.93 -0.32 10.74
CA ALA A 284 4.92 -1.20 11.35
C ALA A 284 4.96 -2.58 10.67
N GLU A 285 3.81 -3.20 10.41
CA GLU A 285 3.72 -4.49 9.73
C GLU A 285 4.23 -4.42 8.29
N GLN A 286 3.91 -3.35 7.54
CA GLN A 286 4.44 -3.13 6.19
C GLN A 286 5.95 -2.90 6.20
N THR A 287 6.48 -2.21 7.22
CA THR A 287 7.92 -2.03 7.41
C THR A 287 8.61 -3.37 7.69
N ALA A 288 8.10 -4.17 8.61
CA ALA A 288 8.65 -5.49 8.92
C ALA A 288 8.62 -6.43 7.70
N ALA A 289 7.52 -6.43 6.95
CA ALA A 289 7.39 -7.22 5.72
C ALA A 289 8.38 -6.75 4.63
N ARG A 290 8.57 -5.43 4.47
CA ARG A 290 9.60 -4.87 3.58
C ARG A 290 10.99 -5.39 3.98
N ASP A 291 11.33 -5.36 5.26
CA ASP A 291 12.64 -5.80 5.73
C ASP A 291 12.86 -7.29 5.47
N VAL A 292 11.82 -8.12 5.60
CA VAL A 292 11.87 -9.54 5.22
C VAL A 292 12.14 -9.71 3.72
N VAL A 293 11.40 -8.99 2.86
CA VAL A 293 11.60 -9.01 1.39
C VAL A 293 13.02 -8.60 1.03
N CYS A 294 13.50 -7.51 1.63
CA CYS A 294 14.84 -6.99 1.39
C CYS A 294 15.94 -7.95 1.83
N ASN A 295 15.78 -8.58 3.00
CA ASN A 295 16.76 -9.54 3.53
C ASN A 295 16.79 -10.86 2.73
N ARG A 296 15.65 -11.32 2.20
CA ARG A 296 15.60 -12.52 1.36
C ARG A 296 16.22 -12.28 -0.01
N GLY A 297 16.06 -11.07 -0.58
CA GLY A 297 16.62 -10.70 -1.88
C GLY A 297 16.08 -11.52 -3.08
N THR A 298 14.97 -12.25 -2.90
CA THR A 298 14.37 -13.11 -3.93
C THR A 298 13.46 -12.32 -4.88
N LEU A 299 12.85 -11.25 -4.38
CA LEU A 299 11.92 -10.40 -5.08
C LEU A 299 12.63 -9.14 -5.61
N ALA A 300 12.51 -8.86 -6.90
CA ALA A 300 13.02 -7.61 -7.46
C ALA A 300 12.03 -6.46 -7.19
N LEU A 301 12.53 -5.33 -6.64
CA LEU A 301 11.78 -4.09 -6.57
C LEU A 301 12.03 -3.29 -7.85
N VAL A 302 10.97 -3.02 -8.61
CA VAL A 302 11.02 -2.18 -9.81
C VAL A 302 10.23 -0.89 -9.58
N ALA A 303 10.51 0.15 -10.33
CA ALA A 303 9.77 1.40 -10.24
C ALA A 303 9.18 1.81 -11.59
N ALA A 304 7.95 2.28 -11.57
CA ALA A 304 7.35 2.96 -12.71
C ALA A 304 7.95 4.36 -12.87
N SER A 305 8.31 4.73 -14.08
CA SER A 305 8.75 6.09 -14.42
C SER A 305 7.59 7.09 -14.27
N PRO A 306 7.86 8.40 -14.23
CA PRO A 306 6.81 9.42 -14.25
C PRO A 306 5.85 9.29 -15.43
N ALA A 307 6.35 8.89 -16.61
CA ALA A 307 5.54 8.65 -17.79
C ALA A 307 4.61 7.46 -17.61
N GLU A 308 5.13 6.31 -17.16
CA GLU A 308 4.31 5.13 -16.85
C GLU A 308 3.25 5.44 -15.79
N LEU A 309 3.59 6.23 -14.78
CA LEU A 309 2.62 6.68 -13.76
C LEU A 309 1.53 7.60 -14.36
N ALA A 310 1.86 8.43 -15.33
CA ALA A 310 0.88 9.25 -16.05
C ALA A 310 -0.02 8.38 -16.92
N ASP A 311 0.55 7.44 -17.65
CA ASP A 311 -0.18 6.50 -18.51
C ASP A 311 -1.12 5.59 -17.70
N LEU A 312 -0.67 5.08 -16.52
CA LEU A 312 -1.54 4.34 -15.61
C LEU A 312 -2.75 5.18 -15.16
N ARG A 313 -2.54 6.48 -14.85
CA ARG A 313 -3.65 7.38 -14.47
C ARG A 313 -4.61 7.63 -15.62
N ALA A 314 -4.08 7.82 -16.83
CA ALA A 314 -4.89 8.00 -18.02
C ALA A 314 -5.72 6.74 -18.33
N ALA A 315 -5.11 5.56 -18.24
CA ALA A 315 -5.78 4.29 -18.49
C ALA A 315 -6.96 4.04 -17.53
N VAL A 316 -6.84 4.41 -16.25
CA VAL A 316 -7.91 4.18 -15.26
C VAL A 316 -8.96 5.31 -15.23
N GLN A 317 -8.87 6.32 -16.11
CA GLN A 317 -9.84 7.42 -16.15
C GLN A 317 -11.31 6.95 -16.28
N PRO A 318 -11.66 5.93 -17.09
CA PRO A 318 -13.03 5.42 -17.17
C PRO A 318 -13.62 4.97 -15.84
N VAL A 319 -12.79 4.43 -14.93
CA VAL A 319 -13.22 4.04 -13.58
C VAL A 319 -13.61 5.28 -12.76
N TYR A 320 -12.87 6.37 -12.90
CA TYR A 320 -13.21 7.64 -12.25
C TYR A 320 -14.49 8.26 -12.80
N ASP A 321 -14.73 8.14 -14.10
CA ASP A 321 -15.94 8.64 -14.73
C ASP A 321 -17.17 7.87 -14.22
N GLU A 322 -17.07 6.54 -14.07
CA GLU A 322 -18.10 5.72 -13.42
C GLU A 322 -18.34 6.15 -11.97
N LEU A 323 -17.27 6.26 -11.17
CA LEU A 323 -17.36 6.68 -9.77
C LEU A 323 -17.96 8.07 -9.60
N ALA A 324 -17.70 8.99 -10.55
CA ALA A 324 -18.22 10.34 -10.52
C ALA A 324 -19.75 10.42 -10.77
N THR A 325 -20.38 9.38 -11.28
CA THR A 325 -21.84 9.32 -11.40
C THR A 325 -22.53 9.28 -10.05
N GLU A 326 -21.86 8.75 -9.02
CA GLU A 326 -22.37 8.63 -7.65
C GLU A 326 -22.03 9.87 -6.83
N PRO A 327 -23.02 10.65 -6.30
CA PRO A 327 -22.74 11.89 -5.56
C PRO A 327 -21.85 11.69 -4.32
N ALA A 328 -21.98 10.56 -3.63
CA ALA A 328 -21.17 10.24 -2.45
C ALA A 328 -19.70 9.96 -2.84
N ALA A 329 -19.47 9.15 -3.86
CA ALA A 329 -18.15 8.85 -4.37
C ALA A 329 -17.45 10.10 -4.91
N ARG A 330 -18.17 10.93 -5.69
CA ARG A 330 -17.64 12.21 -6.20
C ARG A 330 -17.17 13.15 -5.10
N ARG A 331 -17.94 13.29 -4.01
CA ARG A 331 -17.56 14.11 -2.85
C ARG A 331 -16.30 13.57 -2.16
N LEU A 332 -16.22 12.25 -1.97
CA LEU A 332 -15.06 11.64 -1.34
C LEU A 332 -13.81 11.72 -2.21
N LEU A 333 -13.92 11.53 -3.53
CA LEU A 333 -12.81 11.73 -4.47
C LEU A 333 -12.32 13.18 -4.47
N ALA A 334 -13.23 14.16 -4.37
CA ALA A 334 -12.84 15.56 -4.23
C ALA A 334 -12.07 15.81 -2.92
N GLU A 335 -12.48 15.20 -1.82
CA GLU A 335 -11.79 15.29 -0.53
C GLU A 335 -10.41 14.63 -0.58
N ILE A 336 -10.28 13.44 -1.19
CA ILE A 336 -9.00 12.76 -1.39
C ILE A 336 -8.04 13.67 -2.18
N ARG A 337 -8.49 14.27 -3.28
CA ARG A 337 -7.69 15.21 -4.07
C ARG A 337 -7.24 16.41 -3.25
N ARG A 338 -8.15 17.01 -2.48
CA ARG A 338 -7.86 18.16 -1.61
C ARG A 338 -6.80 17.81 -0.54
N LEU A 339 -6.91 16.64 0.09
CA LEU A 339 -5.96 16.19 1.11
C LEU A 339 -4.58 15.88 0.51
N ARG A 340 -4.54 15.31 -0.70
CA ARG A 340 -3.28 15.03 -1.43
C ARG A 340 -2.51 16.33 -1.73
N GLN A 341 -3.18 17.42 -2.10
CA GLN A 341 -2.55 18.71 -2.38
C GLN A 341 -1.80 19.30 -1.16
N ARG A 342 -2.05 18.81 0.06
CA ARG A 342 -1.34 19.20 1.28
C ARG A 342 0.05 18.56 1.43
N ARG A 343 0.73 18.24 0.33
CA ARG A 343 2.09 17.70 0.25
C ARG A 343 2.27 16.42 1.07
N VAL A 344 1.38 15.46 0.91
CA VAL A 344 1.57 14.11 1.44
C VAL A 344 2.51 13.36 0.50
N ALA A 345 3.63 12.87 1.03
CA ALA A 345 4.56 12.06 0.26
C ALA A 345 3.91 10.72 -0.13
N ARG A 346 4.27 10.20 -1.30
CA ARG A 346 3.88 8.85 -1.72
C ARG A 346 4.69 7.81 -0.97
N ASP A 347 4.07 6.68 -0.66
CA ASP A 347 4.81 5.56 -0.10
C ASP A 347 5.49 4.76 -1.22
N VAL A 348 6.81 4.75 -1.17
CA VAL A 348 7.66 3.96 -2.05
C VAL A 348 8.35 2.88 -1.22
N VAL A 349 8.24 1.63 -1.66
CA VAL A 349 8.96 0.52 -1.02
C VAL A 349 10.44 0.62 -1.39
N ARG A 350 11.29 0.79 -0.37
CA ARG A 350 12.75 0.86 -0.54
C ARG A 350 13.42 -0.02 0.51
N CYS A 351 14.46 -0.73 0.12
CA CYS A 351 15.26 -1.47 1.07
C CYS A 351 16.21 -0.56 1.85
N PRO A 352 16.36 -0.77 3.17
CA PRO A 352 17.37 -0.08 3.95
C PRO A 352 18.76 -0.35 3.37
N GLY A 353 19.53 0.68 3.12
CA GLY A 353 20.88 0.57 2.54
C GLY A 353 20.93 0.45 1.01
N ALA A 354 19.78 0.58 0.29
CA ALA A 354 19.81 0.81 -1.15
C ALA A 354 20.69 2.04 -1.44
N THR A 355 21.81 1.79 -2.15
CA THR A 355 22.84 2.80 -2.31
C THR A 355 22.47 3.78 -3.43
N THR A 356 22.45 5.06 -3.10
CA THR A 356 22.52 6.17 -4.08
C THR A 356 23.98 6.60 -4.29
N ARG A 357 24.95 5.68 -4.08
CA ARG A 357 26.38 5.98 -4.31
C ARG A 357 26.62 6.05 -5.79
N ALA A 358 27.38 7.06 -6.24
CA ALA A 358 27.72 7.23 -7.65
C ALA A 358 28.27 5.95 -8.31
N SER A 359 29.02 5.11 -7.55
CA SER A 359 29.53 3.82 -8.01
C SER A 359 28.44 2.79 -8.33
N ALA A 360 27.25 2.87 -7.73
CA ALA A 360 26.14 1.98 -8.04
C ALA A 360 25.45 2.34 -9.36
N LEU A 361 25.52 3.61 -9.79
CA LEU A 361 25.03 4.08 -11.07
C LEU A 361 25.89 3.56 -12.24
N GLU A 362 27.19 3.31 -12.01
CA GLU A 362 28.11 2.85 -13.04
C GLU A 362 27.79 1.42 -13.49
N GLY A 363 27.86 1.18 -14.77
CA GLY A 363 27.59 -0.11 -15.41
C GLY A 363 26.91 0.05 -16.76
N ALA A 364 26.55 -1.09 -17.34
CA ALA A 364 25.75 -1.15 -18.55
C ALA A 364 24.31 -1.58 -18.19
N TRP A 365 23.34 -0.90 -18.75
CA TRP A 365 21.94 -1.02 -18.40
C TRP A 365 21.08 -1.11 -19.66
N GLU A 366 20.17 -2.09 -19.73
CA GLU A 366 19.29 -2.33 -20.88
C GLU A 366 17.84 -2.01 -20.58
N ALA A 367 17.15 -1.46 -21.57
CA ALA A 367 15.69 -1.28 -21.55
C ALA A 367 15.12 -1.25 -22.98
N THR A 368 13.86 -1.65 -23.11
CA THR A 368 13.06 -1.45 -24.32
C THR A 368 12.12 -0.28 -24.14
N VAL A 369 12.16 0.72 -25.03
CA VAL A 369 11.25 1.86 -25.05
C VAL A 369 10.33 1.72 -26.24
N THR A 370 9.02 1.55 -25.97
CA THR A 370 8.02 1.36 -27.04
C THR A 370 7.73 2.67 -27.76
N GLU A 371 7.39 2.58 -29.05
CA GLU A 371 6.95 3.72 -29.87
C GLU A 371 5.81 4.50 -29.21
N LYS A 372 4.76 3.79 -28.78
CA LYS A 372 3.61 4.37 -28.08
C LYS A 372 4.03 5.23 -26.89
N ARG A 373 5.01 4.77 -26.13
CA ARG A 373 5.53 5.48 -24.97
C ARG A 373 6.33 6.73 -25.37
N MET A 374 7.11 6.65 -26.41
CA MET A 374 7.85 7.81 -26.94
C MET A 374 6.90 8.90 -27.43
N VAL A 375 5.90 8.53 -28.24
CA VAL A 375 4.89 9.45 -28.75
C VAL A 375 4.08 10.09 -27.62
N ALA A 376 3.64 9.32 -26.64
CA ALA A 376 2.89 9.81 -25.47
C ALA A 376 3.70 10.85 -24.66
N ASN A 377 5.02 10.82 -24.74
CA ASN A 377 5.93 11.77 -24.09
C ASN A 377 6.41 12.89 -25.04
N GLY A 378 5.78 13.06 -26.19
CA GLY A 378 6.04 14.16 -27.12
C GLY A 378 7.16 13.90 -28.12
N ALA A 379 7.63 12.65 -28.28
CA ALA A 379 8.60 12.30 -29.31
C ALA A 379 8.00 12.44 -30.71
N THR A 380 8.76 13.01 -31.62
CA THR A 380 8.43 13.06 -33.05
C THR A 380 8.58 11.68 -33.68
N ALA A 381 7.91 11.45 -34.82
CA ALA A 381 8.07 10.20 -35.56
C ALA A 381 9.54 9.93 -35.96
N ALA A 382 10.32 10.98 -36.26
CA ALA A 382 11.76 10.87 -36.55
C ALA A 382 12.54 10.35 -35.33
N GLU A 383 12.26 10.86 -34.13
CA GLU A 383 12.91 10.41 -32.89
C GLU A 383 12.52 8.98 -32.53
N VAL A 384 11.25 8.63 -32.71
CA VAL A 384 10.77 7.24 -32.51
C VAL A 384 11.50 6.28 -33.45
N SER A 385 11.61 6.66 -34.72
CA SER A 385 12.28 5.82 -35.74
C SER A 385 13.77 5.59 -35.43
N VAL A 386 14.42 6.56 -34.80
CA VAL A 386 15.86 6.51 -34.52
C VAL A 386 16.17 5.88 -33.17
N TYR A 387 15.42 6.25 -32.14
CA TYR A 387 15.75 5.95 -30.76
C TYR A 387 14.81 4.96 -30.09
N GLY A 388 13.70 4.59 -30.72
CA GLY A 388 12.77 3.59 -30.19
C GLY A 388 13.31 2.17 -30.27
N GLY A 389 12.79 1.30 -29.44
CA GLY A 389 13.17 -0.11 -29.38
C GLY A 389 14.10 -0.44 -28.20
N HIS A 390 14.91 -1.47 -28.39
CA HIS A 390 15.89 -1.90 -27.41
C HIS A 390 17.08 -0.93 -27.37
N GLY A 391 17.55 -0.60 -26.16
CA GLY A 391 18.67 0.32 -26.00
C GLY A 391 19.49 0.04 -24.74
N THR A 392 20.80 0.21 -24.86
CA THR A 392 21.78 0.07 -23.77
C THR A 392 22.27 1.44 -23.35
N LEU A 393 22.26 1.70 -22.04
CA LEU A 393 22.88 2.87 -21.41
C LEU A 393 24.10 2.42 -20.62
N GLU A 394 25.28 2.82 -21.03
CA GLU A 394 26.52 2.62 -20.30
C GLU A 394 26.90 3.91 -19.55
N LEU A 395 27.19 3.79 -18.26
CA LEU A 395 27.61 4.88 -17.39
C LEU A 395 28.96 4.50 -16.76
N ARG A 396 30.01 5.26 -17.04
CA ARG A 396 31.37 5.01 -16.53
C ARG A 396 32.18 6.29 -16.45
N ASP A 397 32.84 6.53 -15.32
CA ASP A 397 33.80 7.63 -15.11
C ASP A 397 33.24 9.00 -15.52
N GLY A 398 31.99 9.31 -15.13
CA GLY A 398 31.32 10.58 -15.46
C GLY A 398 30.92 10.73 -16.92
N ARG A 399 31.04 9.69 -17.73
CA ARG A 399 30.60 9.64 -19.12
C ARG A 399 29.48 8.66 -19.33
N PHE A 400 28.55 8.98 -20.23
CA PHE A 400 27.52 8.04 -20.63
C PHE A 400 27.54 7.78 -22.13
N THR A 401 27.14 6.58 -22.51
CA THR A 401 26.82 6.20 -23.88
C THR A 401 25.46 5.52 -23.89
N PHE A 402 24.52 6.07 -24.63
CA PHE A 402 23.25 5.41 -24.92
C PHE A 402 23.28 4.90 -26.36
N ARG A 403 22.93 3.64 -26.60
CA ARG A 403 22.94 2.99 -27.92
C ARG A 403 21.61 2.29 -28.17
N THR A 404 21.14 2.42 -29.41
CA THR A 404 20.13 1.55 -30.00
C THR A 404 20.73 0.88 -31.25
N ASP A 405 19.97 0.03 -31.93
CA ASP A 405 20.41 -0.56 -33.20
C ASP A 405 20.66 0.47 -34.30
N ARG A 406 20.15 1.72 -34.14
CA ARG A 406 20.13 2.77 -35.18
C ARG A 406 20.93 4.00 -34.83
N ALA A 407 21.17 4.25 -33.54
CA ALA A 407 21.81 5.48 -33.09
C ALA A 407 22.62 5.30 -31.82
N ALA A 408 23.58 6.17 -31.61
CA ALA A 408 24.29 6.31 -30.36
C ALA A 408 24.30 7.81 -29.94
N VAL A 409 24.13 8.03 -28.64
CA VAL A 409 24.24 9.31 -27.96
C VAL A 409 25.33 9.21 -26.92
N THR A 410 26.26 10.15 -26.89
CA THR A 410 27.28 10.20 -25.84
C THR A 410 27.23 11.51 -25.07
N GLY A 411 27.72 11.50 -23.84
CA GLY A 411 27.76 12.71 -23.05
C GLY A 411 28.48 12.52 -21.73
N THR A 412 28.25 13.45 -20.81
CA THR A 412 28.76 13.43 -19.46
C THR A 412 27.62 13.38 -18.45
N TYR A 413 27.87 12.75 -17.30
CA TYR A 413 26.95 12.83 -16.17
C TYR A 413 27.65 13.32 -14.91
N ALA A 414 26.87 13.94 -14.03
CA ALA A 414 27.29 14.35 -12.71
C ALA A 414 26.24 13.89 -11.68
N VAL A 415 26.68 13.35 -10.54
CA VAL A 415 25.83 12.83 -9.50
C VAL A 415 25.93 13.69 -8.25
N ALA A 416 24.80 14.02 -7.63
CA ALA A 416 24.71 14.72 -6.36
C ALA A 416 23.63 14.05 -5.49
N GLY A 417 24.01 13.06 -4.68
CA GLY A 417 23.07 12.24 -3.91
C GLY A 417 22.09 11.46 -4.80
N GLU A 418 20.80 11.71 -4.67
CA GLU A 418 19.76 11.09 -5.50
C GLU A 418 19.60 11.76 -6.87
N ASP A 419 20.37 12.79 -7.16
CA ASP A 419 20.28 13.54 -8.40
C ASP A 419 21.38 13.14 -9.36
N VAL A 420 21.04 12.98 -10.63
CA VAL A 420 21.96 12.81 -11.73
C VAL A 420 21.60 13.77 -12.85
N ARG A 421 22.58 14.54 -13.32
CA ARG A 421 22.48 15.41 -14.49
C ARG A 421 23.20 14.76 -15.66
N LEU A 422 22.49 14.57 -16.77
CA LEU A 422 23.07 14.10 -18.02
C LEU A 422 23.21 15.29 -18.98
N THR A 423 24.38 15.43 -19.61
CA THR A 423 24.66 16.44 -20.62
C THR A 423 25.08 15.78 -21.93
N MET A 424 24.26 15.88 -22.97
CA MET A 424 24.55 15.33 -24.29
C MET A 424 25.74 16.03 -24.96
N ARG A 425 26.62 15.27 -25.56
CA ARG A 425 27.79 15.77 -26.29
C ARG A 425 27.71 15.50 -27.80
N THR A 426 27.44 14.26 -28.17
CA THR A 426 27.38 13.84 -29.57
C THR A 426 26.24 12.87 -29.81
N CYS A 427 25.76 12.82 -31.04
CA CYS A 427 24.81 11.83 -31.51
C CYS A 427 25.20 11.36 -32.92
N THR A 428 24.89 10.13 -33.27
CA THR A 428 25.19 9.58 -34.62
C THR A 428 24.04 9.72 -35.59
N ALA A 429 22.84 10.15 -35.12
CA ALA A 429 21.66 10.33 -35.96
C ALA A 429 20.89 11.60 -35.57
N ASN A 430 20.12 12.16 -36.50
CA ASN A 430 19.20 13.29 -36.25
C ASN A 430 17.79 12.77 -35.86
N PRO A 431 17.07 13.49 -35.01
CA PRO A 431 17.42 14.77 -34.39
C PRO A 431 18.42 14.63 -33.24
N CYS A 432 19.31 15.62 -33.10
CA CYS A 432 20.38 15.67 -32.13
C CYS A 432 20.49 17.06 -31.52
N SER A 433 20.71 17.17 -30.23
CA SER A 433 20.82 18.44 -29.50
C SER A 433 22.05 18.47 -28.59
N PRO A 434 23.28 18.58 -29.16
CA PRO A 434 24.48 18.68 -28.33
C PRO A 434 24.41 19.88 -27.37
N GLY A 435 24.83 19.66 -26.13
CA GLY A 435 24.72 20.65 -25.05
C GLY A 435 23.42 20.57 -24.24
N ALA A 436 22.41 19.85 -24.72
CA ALA A 436 21.19 19.64 -23.94
C ALA A 436 21.48 18.91 -22.64
N THR A 437 20.85 19.38 -21.55
CA THR A 437 20.99 18.82 -20.22
C THR A 437 19.63 18.36 -19.70
N THR A 438 19.62 17.29 -18.91
CA THR A 438 18.42 16.81 -18.20
C THR A 438 18.79 16.33 -16.82
N ASP A 439 18.01 16.77 -15.83
CA ASP A 439 18.13 16.36 -14.44
C ASP A 439 17.15 15.22 -14.14
N TYR A 440 17.67 14.16 -13.53
CA TYR A 440 16.91 13.01 -13.09
C TYR A 440 17.09 12.81 -11.59
N THR A 441 16.10 12.25 -10.94
CA THR A 441 16.34 11.47 -9.73
C THR A 441 16.67 10.04 -10.13
N TRP A 442 17.59 9.40 -9.43
CA TRP A 442 17.98 8.04 -9.73
C TRP A 442 17.95 7.14 -8.49
N SER A 443 17.75 5.88 -8.73
CA SER A 443 17.92 4.82 -7.74
C SER A 443 18.34 3.53 -8.44
N GLU A 444 19.18 2.76 -7.81
CA GLU A 444 19.54 1.40 -8.23
C GLU A 444 19.10 0.43 -7.13
N TYR A 445 18.48 -0.65 -7.55
CA TYR A 445 18.06 -1.70 -6.65
C TYR A 445 18.06 -3.06 -7.39
N HIS A 446 18.81 -4.03 -6.87
CA HIS A 446 18.92 -5.38 -7.45
C HIS A 446 19.04 -5.35 -8.97
N ASP A 447 20.14 -4.78 -9.47
CA ASP A 447 20.42 -4.69 -10.90
C ASP A 447 19.36 -3.97 -11.74
N THR A 448 18.52 -3.15 -11.12
CA THR A 448 17.56 -2.29 -11.81
C THR A 448 17.85 -0.83 -11.53
N LEU A 449 18.29 -0.09 -12.57
CA LEU A 449 18.45 1.36 -12.53
C LEU A 449 17.14 2.04 -12.92
N THR A 450 16.68 2.97 -12.08
CA THR A 450 15.56 3.86 -12.39
C THR A 450 16.04 5.28 -12.50
N LEU A 451 15.77 5.92 -13.64
CA LEU A 451 16.02 7.34 -13.89
C LEU A 451 14.68 8.05 -14.10
N ALA A 452 14.34 8.99 -13.22
CA ALA A 452 13.09 9.74 -13.27
C ALA A 452 13.38 11.22 -13.48
N PRO A 453 13.01 11.85 -14.63
CA PRO A 453 13.28 13.24 -14.90
C PRO A 453 12.54 14.18 -13.95
N ARG A 454 13.17 15.29 -13.55
CA ARG A 454 12.62 16.24 -12.56
C ARG A 454 11.62 17.24 -13.12
N ALA A 455 11.75 17.66 -14.37
CA ALA A 455 10.84 18.62 -15.03
C ALA A 455 10.90 18.47 -16.54
N GLY A 456 9.86 18.95 -17.25
CA GLY A 456 9.61 19.02 -18.69
C GLY A 456 10.63 18.33 -19.58
N LEU A 457 10.27 17.22 -20.17
CA LEU A 457 11.18 16.34 -20.91
C LEU A 457 11.59 16.94 -22.26
N PRO A 458 12.87 17.19 -22.50
CA PRO A 458 13.33 17.14 -23.88
C PRO A 458 13.18 15.69 -24.37
N THR A 459 12.86 15.51 -25.62
CA THR A 459 12.44 14.23 -26.23
C THR A 459 13.42 13.08 -25.99
N TRP A 460 14.74 13.36 -25.96
CA TRP A 460 15.77 12.36 -25.68
C TRP A 460 15.78 11.88 -24.21
N ALA A 461 15.25 12.66 -23.28
CA ALA A 461 15.18 12.28 -21.87
C ALA A 461 14.21 11.12 -21.62
N VAL A 462 13.23 10.94 -22.50
CA VAL A 462 12.31 9.78 -22.48
C VAL A 462 13.07 8.48 -22.66
N LEU A 463 14.13 8.51 -23.49
CA LEU A 463 14.95 7.35 -23.81
C LEU A 463 15.70 6.81 -22.58
N VAL A 464 16.05 7.72 -21.68
CA VAL A 464 16.84 7.38 -20.48
C VAL A 464 15.94 7.15 -19.27
N SER A 465 14.68 7.58 -19.29
CA SER A 465 13.75 7.50 -18.15
C SER A 465 13.10 6.13 -17.92
N ALA A 466 13.41 5.12 -18.72
CA ALA A 466 12.93 3.76 -18.52
C ALA A 466 13.70 3.08 -17.37
N SER A 467 13.00 2.25 -16.57
CA SER A 467 13.71 1.32 -15.70
C SER A 467 14.55 0.35 -16.54
N ARG A 468 15.80 0.15 -16.15
CA ARG A 468 16.80 -0.60 -16.90
C ARG A 468 17.37 -1.71 -16.06
N THR A 469 17.61 -2.85 -16.66
CA THR A 469 18.27 -4.01 -16.01
C THR A 469 19.76 -3.95 -16.29
N ARG A 470 20.58 -4.27 -15.29
CA ARG A 470 22.05 -4.38 -15.46
C ARG A 470 22.38 -5.51 -16.40
N VAL A 471 23.31 -5.25 -17.30
CA VAL A 471 23.92 -6.29 -18.16
C VAL A 471 25.16 -6.78 -17.44
N GLY A 472 25.26 -8.10 -17.27
CA GLY A 472 26.37 -8.78 -16.58
C GLY A 472 27.68 -8.76 -17.39
#